data_140898a36ce5ce8c06cbb1bb3540ab9e
#
_entry.id   140898a36ce5ce8c06cbb1bb3540ab9e
#
_cell.length_a   1.000
_cell.length_b   1.000
_cell.length_c   1.000
_cell.angle_alpha   90.00
_cell.angle_beta   90.00
_cell.angle_gamma   90.00
#
_symmetry.space_group_name_H-M   'P 1'
#
loop_
_entity.id
_entity.type
_entity.pdbx_description
1 polymer ?
#
loop_
_entity_poly.entity_id
_entity_poly.type
_entity_poly.pdbx_seq_one_letter_code
_entity_poly.pdbx_strand_id
1 'polypeptide(L)'
;MIRQQIKNIILNHLKDYQPISVGIFGSFARGENNENSDIDILVKFKVAPTLITLIRLENELSEILGIKVDLVTTGAVKNRRIKNSIQKDLISIL
;
A
#
# COMPACT_ATOMS: atom_id res chain seq x y z
N MET A 1 4.93 14.50 -0.21
CA MET A 1 3.92 14.31 0.85
C MET A 1 2.67 13.65 0.28
N ILE A 2 2.08 12.72 1.01
CA ILE A 2 0.93 11.97 0.52
C ILE A 2 -0.34 12.77 0.76
N ARG A 3 -1.15 12.95 -0.29
CA ARG A 3 -2.40 13.70 -0.18
C ARG A 3 -3.41 12.96 0.69
N GLN A 4 -4.16 13.71 1.49
CA GLN A 4 -5.20 13.14 2.33
C GLN A 4 -6.25 12.37 1.51
N GLN A 5 -6.56 12.84 0.32
CA GLN A 5 -7.48 12.17 -0.59
C GLN A 5 -7.03 10.75 -0.95
N ILE A 6 -5.74 10.57 -1.22
CA ILE A 6 -5.18 9.26 -1.54
C ILE A 6 -5.29 8.34 -0.32
N LYS A 7 -4.95 8.83 0.86
CA LYS A 7 -5.07 8.07 2.11
C LYS A 7 -6.51 7.63 2.34
N ASN A 8 -7.47 8.54 2.17
CA ASN A 8 -8.89 8.26 2.38
C ASN A 8 -9.40 7.18 1.43
N ILE A 9 -9.01 7.25 0.15
CA ILE A 9 -9.40 6.26 -0.85
C ILE A 9 -8.86 4.89 -0.48
N ILE A 10 -7.58 4.81 -0.11
CA ILE A 10 -6.95 3.56 0.27
C ILE A 10 -7.65 2.94 1.50
N LEU A 11 -7.84 3.72 2.54
CA LEU A 11 -8.45 3.24 3.78
C LEU A 11 -9.90 2.83 3.57
N ASN A 12 -10.65 3.61 2.80
CA ASN A 12 -12.04 3.30 2.53
C ASN A 12 -12.19 2.00 1.73
N HIS A 13 -11.28 1.76 0.80
CA HIS A 13 -11.32 0.56 -0.04
C HIS A 13 -10.92 -0.70 0.73
N LEU A 14 -10.05 -0.56 1.72
CA LEU A 14 -9.55 -1.69 2.52
C LEU A 14 -10.38 -1.99 3.76
N LYS A 15 -11.23 -1.08 4.20
CA LYS A 15 -11.92 -1.18 5.50
C LYS A 15 -12.72 -2.46 5.70
N ASP A 16 -13.32 -3.01 4.64
CA ASP A 16 -14.14 -4.22 4.73
C ASP A 16 -13.32 -5.50 4.90
N TYR A 17 -12.01 -5.39 4.72
CA TYR A 17 -11.10 -6.53 4.85
C TYR A 17 -10.37 -6.56 6.19
N GLN A 18 -10.79 -5.72 7.15
CA GLN A 18 -10.28 -5.67 8.52
C GLN A 18 -8.75 -5.47 8.59
N PRO A 19 -8.23 -4.39 8.04
CA PRO A 19 -6.80 -4.11 8.17
C PRO A 19 -6.45 -3.73 9.61
N ILE A 20 -5.35 -4.30 10.11
CA ILE A 20 -4.81 -3.96 11.42
C ILE A 20 -3.89 -2.75 11.31
N SER A 21 -3.09 -2.72 10.24
CA SER A 21 -2.22 -1.59 9.96
C SER A 21 -2.12 -1.37 8.46
N VAL A 22 -2.00 -0.11 8.07
CA VAL A 22 -1.80 0.29 6.67
C VAL A 22 -0.75 1.38 6.64
N GLY A 23 0.22 1.24 5.78
CA GLY A 23 1.26 2.24 5.60
C GLY A 23 1.68 2.36 4.16
N ILE A 24 2.32 3.46 3.83
CA ILE A 24 2.86 3.72 2.50
C ILE A 24 4.37 3.85 2.63
N PHE A 25 5.10 3.22 1.72
CA PHE A 25 6.55 3.29 1.68
C PHE A 25 7.03 3.57 0.26
N GLY A 26 8.35 3.61 0.06
CA GLY A 26 8.93 3.87 -1.25
C GLY A 26 8.88 5.34 -1.65
N SER A 27 8.90 5.61 -2.96
CA SER A 27 9.05 6.96 -3.47
C SER A 27 7.93 7.92 -3.06
N PHE A 28 6.68 7.45 -2.99
CA PHE A 28 5.57 8.29 -2.53
C PHE A 28 5.74 8.71 -1.08
N ALA A 29 6.23 7.82 -0.22
CA ALA A 29 6.46 8.14 1.18
C ALA A 29 7.58 9.18 1.33
N ARG A 30 8.60 9.11 0.48
CA ARG A 30 9.72 10.06 0.50
C ARG A 30 9.40 11.40 -0.16
N GLY A 31 8.27 11.50 -0.87
CA GLY A 31 7.97 12.69 -1.65
C GLY A 31 8.79 12.81 -2.93
N GLU A 32 9.35 11.71 -3.41
CA GLU A 32 10.21 11.65 -4.59
C GLU A 32 9.50 11.00 -5.79
N ASN A 33 8.19 10.86 -5.71
CA ASN A 33 7.42 10.23 -6.78
C ASN A 33 7.38 11.10 -8.04
N ASN A 34 7.31 10.42 -9.18
CA ASN A 34 7.15 11.04 -10.50
C ASN A 34 6.03 10.32 -11.25
N GLU A 35 5.84 10.64 -12.54
CA GLU A 35 4.76 10.08 -13.35
C GLU A 35 4.82 8.55 -13.47
N ASN A 36 6.00 7.98 -13.32
CA ASN A 36 6.21 6.53 -13.45
C ASN A 36 6.31 5.81 -12.11
N SER A 37 6.13 6.52 -11.01
CA SER A 37 6.21 5.92 -9.68
C SER A 37 4.96 5.13 -9.34
N ASP A 38 5.15 4.00 -8.66
CA ASP A 38 4.07 3.19 -8.11
C ASP A 38 3.82 3.61 -6.67
N ILE A 39 2.61 3.39 -6.19
CA ILE A 39 2.31 3.56 -4.76
C ILE A 39 2.51 2.22 -4.08
N ASP A 40 3.47 2.15 -3.16
CA ASP A 40 3.77 0.95 -2.41
C ASP A 40 3.02 0.98 -1.08
N ILE A 41 2.10 0.04 -0.88
CA ILE A 41 1.25 -0.02 0.31
C ILE A 41 1.55 -1.30 1.06
N LEU A 42 1.84 -1.17 2.36
CA LEU A 42 2.03 -2.30 3.26
C LEU A 42 0.79 -2.44 4.14
N VAL A 43 0.19 -3.62 4.12
CA VAL A 43 -1.02 -3.89 4.91
C VAL A 43 -0.82 -5.12 5.77
N LYS A 44 -1.24 -5.02 7.03
CA LYS A 44 -1.40 -6.17 7.90
C LYS A 44 -2.89 -6.38 8.09
N PHE A 45 -3.41 -7.52 7.66
CA PHE A 45 -4.81 -7.88 7.82
C PHE A 45 -5.01 -8.75 9.06
N LYS A 46 -6.18 -8.65 9.68
CA LYS A 46 -6.56 -9.54 10.78
C LYS A 46 -6.62 -10.99 10.28
N VAL A 47 -7.22 -11.19 9.10
CA VAL A 47 -7.23 -12.46 8.38
C VAL A 47 -6.71 -12.19 6.99
N ALA A 48 -5.62 -12.85 6.61
CA ALA A 48 -5.01 -12.62 5.31
C ALA A 48 -5.97 -12.98 4.17
N PRO A 49 -6.23 -12.06 3.24
CA PRO A 49 -7.04 -12.36 2.06
C PRO A 49 -6.32 -13.37 1.15
N THR A 50 -7.07 -13.99 0.25
CA THR A 50 -6.48 -14.86 -0.77
C THR A 50 -5.65 -14.02 -1.73
N LEU A 51 -4.73 -14.66 -2.44
CA LEU A 51 -3.92 -13.98 -3.46
C LEU A 51 -4.80 -13.34 -4.53
N ILE A 52 -5.86 -14.03 -4.94
CA ILE A 52 -6.80 -13.51 -5.95
C ILE A 52 -7.47 -12.24 -5.44
N THR A 53 -7.89 -12.21 -4.18
CA THR A 53 -8.48 -11.02 -3.57
C THR A 53 -7.48 -9.86 -3.50
N LEU A 54 -6.23 -10.14 -3.15
CA LEU A 54 -5.18 -9.12 -3.10
C LEU A 54 -4.94 -8.50 -4.48
N ILE A 55 -4.87 -9.32 -5.52
CA ILE A 55 -4.69 -8.84 -6.89
C ILE A 55 -5.86 -7.97 -7.31
N ARG A 56 -7.09 -8.39 -6.98
CA ARG A 56 -8.29 -7.61 -7.30
C ARG A 56 -8.27 -6.25 -6.59
N LEU A 57 -7.94 -6.22 -5.30
CA LEU A 57 -7.84 -4.97 -4.54
C LEU A 57 -6.79 -4.04 -5.13
N GLU A 58 -5.64 -4.59 -5.50
CA GLU A 58 -4.55 -3.84 -6.12
C GLU A 58 -4.99 -3.21 -7.43
N ASN A 59 -5.68 -3.98 -8.28
CA ASN A 59 -6.18 -3.49 -9.56
C ASN A 59 -7.27 -2.43 -9.38
N GLU A 60 -8.19 -2.64 -8.46
CA GLU A 60 -9.25 -1.67 -8.16
C GLU A 60 -8.68 -0.35 -7.65
N LEU A 61 -7.73 -0.40 -6.73
CA LEU A 61 -7.08 0.80 -6.23
C LEU A 61 -6.30 1.51 -7.33
N SER A 62 -5.61 0.76 -8.18
CA SER A 62 -4.87 1.34 -9.31
C SER A 62 -5.80 2.09 -10.25
N GLU A 63 -6.97 1.54 -10.55
CA GLU A 63 -7.97 2.19 -11.39
C GLU A 63 -8.51 3.48 -10.77
N ILE A 64 -8.88 3.41 -9.50
CA ILE A 64 -9.46 4.56 -8.78
C ILE A 64 -8.45 5.70 -8.68
N LEU A 65 -7.20 5.37 -8.35
CA LEU A 65 -6.16 6.38 -8.15
C LEU A 65 -5.51 6.86 -9.44
N GLY A 66 -5.63 6.08 -10.52
CA GLY A 66 -4.94 6.40 -11.78
C GLY A 66 -3.43 6.22 -11.68
N ILE A 67 -2.95 5.50 -10.66
CA ILE A 67 -1.54 5.24 -10.40
C ILE A 67 -1.43 3.77 -10.06
N LYS A 68 -0.39 3.10 -10.58
CA LYS A 68 -0.18 1.70 -10.26
C LYS A 68 0.06 1.52 -8.76
N VAL A 69 -0.65 0.58 -8.17
CA VAL A 69 -0.57 0.27 -6.74
C VAL A 69 0.10 -1.10 -6.58
N ASP A 70 1.10 -1.16 -5.71
CA ASP A 70 1.71 -2.41 -5.25
C ASP A 70 1.24 -2.66 -3.83
N LEU A 71 0.42 -3.68 -3.65
CA LEU A 71 -0.15 -4.03 -2.35
C LEU A 71 0.65 -5.20 -1.76
N VAL A 72 1.33 -4.93 -0.65
CA VAL A 72 2.21 -5.89 0.00
C VAL A 72 1.67 -6.21 1.39
N THR A 73 1.58 -7.50 1.72
CA THR A 73 1.20 -7.91 3.07
C THR A 73 2.45 -8.11 3.93
N THR A 74 2.33 -7.89 5.22
CA THR A 74 3.47 -8.00 6.15
C THR A 74 4.08 -9.40 6.15
N GLY A 75 3.26 -10.44 5.99
CA GLY A 75 3.74 -11.82 5.97
C GLY A 75 4.47 -12.22 4.69
N ALA A 76 4.27 -11.46 3.61
CA ALA A 76 4.86 -11.76 2.30
C ALA A 76 6.19 -11.03 2.05
N VAL A 77 6.61 -10.16 2.95
CA VAL A 77 7.84 -9.37 2.78
C VAL A 77 9.05 -10.23 3.11
N LYS A 78 9.74 -10.70 2.06
CA LYS A 78 10.94 -11.52 2.20
C LYS A 78 12.16 -10.89 1.53
N ASN A 79 11.95 -9.96 0.63
CA ASN A 79 13.01 -9.28 -0.09
C ASN A 79 13.66 -8.24 0.82
N ARG A 80 15.00 -8.34 0.97
CA ARG A 80 15.76 -7.43 1.83
C ARG A 80 15.63 -5.97 1.41
N ARG A 81 15.59 -5.73 0.10
CA ARG A 81 15.46 -4.37 -0.43
C ARG A 81 14.13 -3.74 -0.03
N ILE A 82 13.04 -4.52 -0.11
CA ILE A 82 11.72 -4.06 0.31
C ILE A 82 11.69 -3.83 1.81
N LYS A 83 12.25 -4.76 2.60
CA LYS A 83 12.33 -4.60 4.06
C LYS A 83 13.07 -3.33 4.45
N ASN A 84 14.18 -3.03 3.80
CA ASN A 84 14.96 -1.82 4.07
C ASN A 84 14.17 -0.56 3.72
N SER A 85 13.46 -0.58 2.60
CA SER A 85 12.61 0.53 2.17
C SER A 85 11.50 0.78 3.18
N ILE A 86 10.85 -0.29 3.66
CA ILE A 86 9.80 -0.20 4.66
C ILE A 86 10.33 0.41 5.96
N GLN A 87 11.45 -0.11 6.47
CA GLN A 87 12.03 0.40 7.71
C GLN A 87 12.40 1.88 7.62
N LYS A 88 12.86 2.30 6.46
CA LYS A 88 13.35 3.65 6.25
C LYS A 88 12.22 4.65 5.95
N ASP A 89 11.23 4.24 5.17
CA ASP A 89 10.29 5.17 4.55
C ASP A 89 8.84 5.01 5.01
N LEU A 90 8.49 3.97 5.76
CA LEU A 90 7.10 3.66 6.08
C LEU A 90 6.40 4.80 6.81
N ILE A 91 5.29 5.23 6.25
CA ILE A 91 4.39 6.20 6.87
C ILE A 91 3.06 5.50 7.14
N SER A 92 2.69 5.38 8.40
CA SER A 92 1.43 4.79 8.79
C SER A 92 0.28 5.73 8.44
N ILE A 93 -0.78 5.19 7.83
CA ILE A 93 -1.97 5.97 7.48
C ILE A 93 -3.23 5.47 8.17
N LEU A 94 -3.12 4.36 8.91
CA LEU A 94 -4.23 3.84 9.72
C LEU A 94 -3.89 4.00 11.18
#